data_1ffe35f2d0f3d112b6b42f8b65cee708
#
_entry.id   1ffe35f2d0f3d112b6b42f8b65cee708
#
_cell.length_a   1.000
_cell.length_b   1.000
_cell.length_c   1.000
_cell.angle_alpha   90.00
_cell.angle_beta   90.00
_cell.angle_gamma   90.00
#
_symmetry.space_group_name_H-M   'P 1'
#
loop_
_entity.id
_entity.type
_entity.pdbx_description
1 polymer ?
#
loop_
_entity_poly.entity_id
_entity_poly.type
_entity_poly.pdbx_seq_one_letter_code
_entity_poly.pdbx_strand_id
1 'polypeptide(L)'
;MAESVLTHLVHQLHLDNQFEIDSAATSREEIGNPPHYGTKNKLYEENIPLVPHRARQMTRDDYLYFDYLIGMDSANIRNMTRIVGGTDSQDKIYKMLSFAGYEDTQKFTGARDVADPWYTGNFDETYEDVVAGCKGFLYYLQQKGDISKEIEIPQ
;
A
#
# COMPACT_ATOMS: atom_id res chain seq x y z
N MET A 1 -4.20 5.14 4.94
CA MET A 1 -5.32 4.66 4.08
C MET A 1 -5.05 3.27 3.51
N ALA A 2 -3.95 3.06 2.85
CA ALA A 2 -3.64 1.78 2.19
C ALA A 2 -3.63 0.58 3.16
N GLU A 3 -3.08 0.73 4.34
CA GLU A 3 -3.08 -0.33 5.36
C GLU A 3 -4.50 -0.77 5.69
N SER A 4 -5.41 0.17 5.93
CA SER A 4 -6.81 -0.13 6.25
C SER A 4 -7.54 -0.75 5.08
N VAL A 5 -7.34 -0.24 3.87
CA VAL A 5 -7.97 -0.78 2.65
C VAL A 5 -7.52 -2.21 2.40
N LEU A 6 -6.22 -2.46 2.42
CA LEU A 6 -5.69 -3.81 2.17
C LEU A 6 -6.12 -4.79 3.27
N THR A 7 -6.05 -4.37 4.53
CA THR A 7 -6.51 -5.19 5.66
C THR A 7 -7.97 -5.59 5.50
N HIS A 8 -8.82 -4.66 5.08
CA HIS A 8 -10.24 -4.92 4.86
C HIS A 8 -10.46 -5.93 3.72
N LEU A 9 -9.77 -5.75 2.60
CA LEU A 9 -9.86 -6.67 1.45
C LEU A 9 -9.39 -8.09 1.84
N VAL A 10 -8.28 -8.18 2.53
CA VAL A 10 -7.74 -9.46 3.01
C VAL A 10 -8.71 -10.16 3.96
N HIS A 11 -9.34 -9.38 4.85
CA HIS A 11 -10.35 -9.90 5.78
C HIS A 11 -11.59 -10.42 5.03
N GLN A 12 -12.07 -9.67 4.05
CA GLN A 12 -13.22 -10.10 3.23
C GLN A 12 -12.95 -11.38 2.48
N LEU A 13 -11.71 -11.63 2.09
CA LEU A 13 -11.29 -12.83 1.37
C LEU A 13 -10.89 -13.99 2.30
N HIS A 14 -10.99 -13.79 3.62
CA HIS A 14 -10.59 -14.77 4.64
C HIS A 14 -9.11 -15.18 4.54
N LEU A 15 -8.25 -14.21 4.21
CA LEU A 15 -6.81 -14.40 4.05
C LEU A 15 -5.98 -13.84 5.20
N ASP A 16 -6.62 -13.48 6.32
CA ASP A 16 -5.96 -12.81 7.45
C ASP A 16 -4.70 -13.54 7.94
N ASN A 17 -4.72 -14.87 7.92
CA ASN A 17 -3.61 -15.69 8.40
C ASN A 17 -2.39 -15.68 7.46
N GLN A 18 -2.55 -15.17 6.26
CA GLN A 18 -1.48 -15.15 5.25
C GLN A 18 -0.82 -13.79 5.10
N PHE A 19 -1.30 -12.78 5.82
CA PHE A 19 -0.83 -11.40 5.68
C PHE A 19 -0.44 -10.80 7.02
N GLU A 20 0.66 -10.07 7.02
CA GLU A 20 1.01 -9.12 8.07
C GLU A 20 1.16 -7.77 7.41
N ILE A 21 0.29 -6.83 7.75
CA ILE A 21 0.16 -5.54 7.08
C ILE A 21 0.47 -4.44 8.07
N ASP A 22 1.37 -3.54 7.70
CA ASP A 22 1.74 -2.40 8.50
C ASP A 22 2.00 -1.20 7.59
N SER A 23 2.14 -0.02 8.17
CA SER A 23 2.49 1.17 7.42
C SER A 23 3.54 1.99 8.17
N ALA A 24 4.32 2.74 7.41
CA ALA A 24 5.37 3.58 7.94
C ALA A 24 5.56 4.79 7.02
N ALA A 25 6.18 5.84 7.52
CA ALA A 25 6.55 7.01 6.73
C ALA A 25 8.05 7.00 6.45
N THR A 26 8.47 7.75 5.44
CA THR A 26 9.89 7.93 5.15
C THR A 26 10.48 9.09 5.93
N SER A 27 9.67 9.94 6.56
CA SER A 27 10.10 11.08 7.38
C SER A 27 9.70 10.89 8.84
N ARG A 28 10.19 11.81 9.68
CA ARG A 28 9.89 11.83 11.12
C ARG A 28 8.82 12.85 11.51
N GLU A 29 8.32 13.61 10.55
CA GLU A 29 7.46 14.78 10.84
C GLU A 29 6.18 14.43 11.58
N GLU A 30 5.62 13.26 11.31
CA GLU A 30 4.33 12.85 11.86
C GLU A 30 4.43 11.72 12.89
N ILE A 31 5.65 11.43 13.40
CA ILE A 31 5.84 10.31 14.36
C ILE A 31 4.88 10.43 15.54
N GLY A 32 4.16 9.36 15.81
CA GLY A 32 3.21 9.26 16.91
C GLY A 32 1.82 9.82 16.60
N ASN A 33 1.64 10.51 15.49
CA ASN A 33 0.35 11.07 15.13
C ASN A 33 -0.60 10.01 14.58
N PRO A 34 -1.91 10.13 14.85
CA PRO A 34 -2.93 9.28 14.23
C PRO A 34 -3.12 9.65 12.76
N PRO A 35 -3.81 8.82 11.97
CA PRO A 35 -4.16 9.15 10.60
C PRO A 35 -4.93 10.48 10.50
N HIS A 36 -4.73 11.20 9.40
CA HIS A 36 -5.44 12.46 9.14
C HIS A 36 -6.96 12.23 9.14
N TYR A 37 -7.71 13.21 9.69
CA TYR A 37 -9.17 13.06 9.81
C TYR A 37 -9.88 12.84 8.46
N GLY A 38 -9.36 13.41 7.37
CA GLY A 38 -9.89 13.19 6.02
C GLY A 38 -9.78 11.73 5.59
N THR A 39 -8.68 11.06 5.96
CA THR A 39 -8.53 9.61 5.76
C THR A 39 -9.56 8.84 6.56
N LYS A 40 -9.74 9.19 7.83
CA LYS A 40 -10.75 8.55 8.70
C LYS A 40 -12.16 8.72 8.13
N ASN A 41 -12.50 9.93 7.69
CA ASN A 41 -13.81 10.23 7.14
C ASN A 41 -14.08 9.45 5.85
N LYS A 42 -13.08 9.37 4.97
CA LYS A 42 -13.22 8.64 3.70
C LYS A 42 -13.40 7.14 3.94
N LEU A 43 -12.63 6.54 4.83
CA LEU A 43 -12.78 5.14 5.19
C LEU A 43 -14.15 4.87 5.82
N TYR A 44 -14.62 5.77 6.66
CA TYR A 44 -15.96 5.67 7.25
C TYR A 44 -17.05 5.68 6.18
N GLU A 45 -16.97 6.62 5.22
CA GLU A 45 -17.91 6.69 4.10
C GLU A 45 -17.96 5.39 3.29
N GLU A 46 -16.82 4.72 3.14
CA GLU A 46 -16.70 3.50 2.35
C GLU A 46 -16.90 2.23 3.20
N ASN A 47 -17.30 2.37 4.46
CA ASN A 47 -17.53 1.26 5.38
C ASN A 47 -16.29 0.40 5.59
N ILE A 48 -15.11 0.99 5.58
CA ILE A 48 -13.85 0.31 5.85
C ILE A 48 -13.39 0.63 7.27
N PRO A 49 -13.23 -0.38 8.14
CA PRO A 49 -12.72 -0.15 9.47
C PRO A 49 -11.32 0.46 9.45
N LEU A 50 -11.12 1.53 10.21
CA LEU A 50 -9.79 2.12 10.36
C LEU A 50 -8.93 1.19 11.21
N VAL A 51 -7.79 0.77 10.68
CA VAL A 51 -6.79 0.07 11.47
C VAL A 51 -6.11 1.08 12.38
N PRO A 52 -6.12 0.89 13.71
CA PRO A 52 -5.43 1.78 14.62
C PRO A 52 -3.94 1.84 14.28
N HIS A 53 -3.44 3.05 14.08
CA HIS A 53 -2.05 3.25 13.67
C HIS A 53 -1.55 4.61 14.16
N ARG A 54 -0.31 4.62 14.64
CA ARG A 54 0.45 5.83 14.92
C ARG A 54 1.60 5.91 13.95
N ALA A 55 1.83 7.08 13.37
CA ALA A 55 2.88 7.25 12.39
C ALA A 55 4.25 6.89 12.99
N ARG A 56 5.00 6.09 12.27
CA ARG A 56 6.38 5.72 12.59
C ARG A 56 7.24 5.86 11.34
N GLN A 57 8.54 5.95 11.52
CA GLN A 57 9.45 6.01 10.40
C GLN A 57 9.87 4.59 9.97
N MET A 58 9.93 4.36 8.67
CA MET A 58 10.49 3.14 8.09
C MET A 58 11.95 2.99 8.48
N THR A 59 12.38 1.75 8.73
CA THR A 59 13.77 1.39 9.05
C THR A 59 14.28 0.32 8.11
N ARG A 60 15.60 0.05 8.18
CA ARG A 60 16.20 -1.08 7.44
C ARG A 60 15.64 -2.43 7.89
N ASP A 61 15.25 -2.54 9.16
CA ASP A 61 14.65 -3.78 9.68
C ASP A 61 13.33 -4.09 8.98
N ASP A 62 12.56 -3.08 8.60
CA ASP A 62 11.35 -3.26 7.80
C ASP A 62 11.66 -3.94 6.46
N TYR A 63 12.74 -3.53 5.83
CA TYR A 63 13.16 -4.10 4.55
C TYR A 63 13.56 -5.58 4.69
N LEU A 64 14.18 -5.94 5.78
CA LEU A 64 14.57 -7.33 6.04
C LEU A 64 13.37 -8.20 6.43
N TYR A 65 12.40 -7.62 7.09
CA TYR A 65 11.27 -8.35 7.66
C TYR A 65 10.12 -8.56 6.67
N PHE A 66 9.69 -7.49 5.98
CA PHE A 66 8.55 -7.56 5.08
C PHE A 66 8.94 -8.06 3.69
N ASP A 67 8.04 -8.78 3.05
CA ASP A 67 8.26 -9.29 1.69
C ASP A 67 8.07 -8.20 0.63
N TYR A 68 7.19 -7.24 0.89
CA TYR A 68 6.86 -6.13 -0.03
C TYR A 68 6.83 -4.82 0.71
N LEU A 69 7.47 -3.80 0.14
CA LEU A 69 7.45 -2.44 0.63
C LEU A 69 6.89 -1.56 -0.48
N ILE A 70 5.71 -1.00 -0.26
CA ILE A 70 4.95 -0.34 -1.32
C ILE A 70 4.84 1.15 -1.00
N GLY A 71 5.43 1.96 -1.88
CA GLY A 71 5.36 3.42 -1.78
C GLY A 71 4.27 3.99 -2.67
N MET A 72 3.77 5.16 -2.31
CA MET A 72 2.66 5.79 -3.02
C MET A 72 3.13 6.60 -4.22
N ASP A 73 4.31 7.21 -4.12
CA ASP A 73 4.85 8.12 -5.14
C ASP A 73 6.34 7.95 -5.33
N SER A 74 6.87 8.65 -6.33
CA SER A 74 8.30 8.59 -6.66
C SER A 74 9.20 9.08 -5.53
N ALA A 75 8.74 10.06 -4.75
CA ALA A 75 9.49 10.56 -3.60
C ALA A 75 9.59 9.49 -2.51
N ASN A 76 8.50 8.76 -2.26
CA ASN A 76 8.54 7.61 -1.35
C ASN A 76 9.56 6.59 -1.80
N ILE A 77 9.55 6.22 -3.08
CA ILE A 77 10.47 5.21 -3.63
C ILE A 77 11.93 5.64 -3.43
N ARG A 78 12.26 6.90 -3.75
CA ARG A 78 13.62 7.43 -3.56
C ARG A 78 14.05 7.37 -2.08
N ASN A 79 13.17 7.80 -1.19
CA ASN A 79 13.47 7.86 0.24
C ASN A 79 13.55 6.46 0.86
N MET A 80 12.69 5.55 0.45
CA MET A 80 12.74 4.14 0.87
C MET A 80 14.05 3.49 0.43
N THR A 81 14.43 3.70 -0.82
CA THR A 81 15.68 3.17 -1.38
C THR A 81 16.90 3.69 -0.61
N ARG A 82 16.89 4.98 -0.25
CA ARG A 82 17.96 5.57 0.56
C ARG A 82 18.03 4.93 1.94
N ILE A 83 16.89 4.72 2.60
CA ILE A 83 16.82 4.11 3.94
C ILE A 83 17.42 2.71 3.94
N VAL A 84 17.22 1.94 2.87
CA VAL A 84 17.72 0.57 2.79
C VAL A 84 19.17 0.47 2.28
N GLY A 85 19.84 1.60 2.12
CA GLY A 85 21.27 1.63 1.78
C GLY A 85 21.59 2.02 0.34
N GLY A 86 20.63 2.55 -0.41
CA GLY A 86 20.83 3.10 -1.74
C GLY A 86 20.45 2.18 -2.90
N THR A 87 20.19 0.91 -2.65
CA THR A 87 19.82 -0.07 -3.69
C THR A 87 18.79 -1.05 -3.15
N ASP A 88 17.76 -1.31 -3.94
CA ASP A 88 16.76 -2.35 -3.64
C ASP A 88 17.29 -3.70 -4.11
N SER A 89 18.26 -4.26 -3.37
CA SER A 89 18.97 -5.49 -3.76
C SER A 89 18.10 -6.75 -3.74
N GLN A 90 16.98 -6.74 -3.03
CA GLN A 90 16.08 -7.88 -2.90
C GLN A 90 14.78 -7.73 -3.70
N ASP A 91 14.66 -6.69 -4.53
CA ASP A 91 13.48 -6.41 -5.36
C ASP A 91 12.17 -6.38 -4.55
N LYS A 92 12.18 -5.67 -3.42
CA LYS A 92 11.02 -5.57 -2.52
C LYS A 92 10.25 -4.26 -2.63
N ILE A 93 10.83 -3.24 -3.24
CA ILE A 93 10.25 -1.88 -3.28
C ILE A 93 9.44 -1.70 -4.55
N TYR A 94 8.15 -1.39 -4.38
CA TYR A 94 7.20 -1.23 -5.47
C TYR A 94 6.41 0.07 -5.29
N LYS A 95 5.92 0.63 -6.38
CA LYS A 95 4.97 1.73 -6.35
C LYS A 95 3.55 1.17 -6.37
N MET A 96 2.66 1.73 -5.55
CA MET A 96 1.28 1.22 -5.40
C MET A 96 0.58 1.04 -6.75
N LEU A 97 0.63 2.05 -7.61
CA LEU A 97 -0.07 1.99 -8.89
C LEU A 97 0.61 1.12 -9.94
N SER A 98 1.80 0.57 -9.66
CA SER A 98 2.37 -0.45 -10.54
C SER A 98 1.56 -1.76 -10.50
N PHE A 99 0.73 -1.95 -9.49
CA PHE A 99 -0.16 -3.10 -9.41
C PHE A 99 -1.53 -2.84 -10.05
N ALA A 100 -1.94 -1.58 -10.19
CA ALA A 100 -3.20 -1.24 -10.82
C ALA A 100 -3.16 -1.62 -12.30
N GLY A 101 -4.14 -2.42 -12.75
CA GLY A 101 -4.13 -2.93 -14.11
C GLY A 101 -3.15 -4.07 -14.34
N TYR A 102 -2.81 -4.82 -13.32
CA TYR A 102 -1.92 -5.99 -13.42
C TYR A 102 -2.39 -7.04 -14.43
N GLU A 103 -3.65 -7.03 -14.78
CA GLU A 103 -4.19 -7.84 -15.87
C GLU A 103 -3.41 -7.64 -17.17
N ASP A 104 -2.79 -6.49 -17.31
CA ASP A 104 -1.95 -6.11 -18.45
C ASP A 104 -0.50 -6.14 -17.98
N THR A 105 0.12 -7.29 -18.08
CA THR A 105 1.37 -7.70 -17.44
C THR A 105 2.61 -6.87 -17.72
N GLN A 106 2.51 -5.77 -18.43
CA GLN A 106 3.68 -5.00 -18.88
C GLN A 106 3.88 -3.64 -18.19
N LYS A 107 3.13 -3.35 -17.12
CA LYS A 107 3.05 -1.99 -16.59
C LYS A 107 3.76 -1.71 -15.26
N PHE A 108 4.77 -2.49 -14.91
CA PHE A 108 5.53 -2.17 -13.68
C PHE A 108 6.40 -0.93 -13.82
N THR A 109 6.77 -0.55 -15.02
CA THR A 109 7.58 0.64 -15.28
C THR A 109 6.70 1.79 -15.75
N GLY A 110 6.81 2.94 -15.08
CA GLY A 110 6.11 4.15 -15.48
C GLY A 110 4.75 4.36 -14.82
N ALA A 111 4.44 3.63 -13.75
CA ALA A 111 3.23 3.88 -12.98
C ALA A 111 3.23 5.32 -12.44
N ARG A 112 2.07 5.99 -12.53
CA ARG A 112 1.92 7.31 -11.95
C ARG A 112 1.85 7.24 -10.43
N ASP A 113 2.09 8.38 -9.80
CA ASP A 113 2.00 8.51 -8.35
C ASP A 113 0.54 8.48 -7.89
N VAL A 114 0.30 7.93 -6.68
CA VAL A 114 -0.92 8.21 -5.94
C VAL A 114 -0.79 9.63 -5.42
N ALA A 115 -1.74 10.50 -5.74
CA ALA A 115 -1.72 11.88 -5.29
C ALA A 115 -1.87 11.94 -3.76
N ASP A 116 -1.04 12.77 -3.12
CA ASP A 116 -1.12 13.00 -1.69
C ASP A 116 -2.32 13.91 -1.39
N PRO A 117 -3.36 13.43 -0.68
CA PRO A 117 -4.54 14.23 -0.41
C PRO A 117 -4.27 15.41 0.52
N TRP A 118 -3.14 15.43 1.22
CA TRP A 118 -2.69 16.56 2.00
C TRP A 118 -2.52 17.81 1.13
N TYR A 119 -2.01 17.61 -0.11
CA TYR A 119 -1.81 18.72 -1.06
C TYR A 119 -3.02 18.98 -1.92
N THR A 120 -3.73 17.95 -2.35
CA THR A 120 -4.87 18.09 -3.28
C THR A 120 -6.19 18.33 -2.57
N GLY A 121 -6.32 17.88 -1.32
CA GLY A 121 -7.59 17.84 -0.60
C GLY A 121 -8.58 16.80 -1.14
N ASN A 122 -8.16 16.00 -2.13
CA ASN A 122 -9.05 15.04 -2.82
C ASN A 122 -8.84 13.63 -2.29
N PHE A 123 -9.52 13.29 -1.22
CA PHE A 123 -9.47 11.95 -0.63
C PHE A 123 -10.18 10.90 -1.47
N ASP A 124 -11.13 11.28 -2.32
CA ASP A 124 -11.84 10.36 -3.19
C ASP A 124 -10.91 9.78 -4.25
N GLU A 125 -10.14 10.63 -4.92
CA GLU A 125 -9.17 10.21 -5.92
C GLU A 125 -8.09 9.32 -5.31
N THR A 126 -7.56 9.70 -4.16
CA THR A 126 -6.57 8.90 -3.44
C THR A 126 -7.13 7.54 -3.07
N TYR A 127 -8.36 7.50 -2.57
CA TYR A 127 -9.03 6.25 -2.21
C TYR A 127 -9.18 5.32 -3.42
N GLU A 128 -9.65 5.84 -4.55
CA GLU A 128 -9.82 5.07 -5.78
C GLU A 128 -8.50 4.46 -6.24
N ASP A 129 -7.41 5.23 -6.21
CA ASP A 129 -6.09 4.77 -6.58
C ASP A 129 -5.58 3.69 -5.63
N VAL A 130 -5.76 3.89 -4.33
CA VAL A 130 -5.34 2.93 -3.31
C VAL A 130 -6.10 1.61 -3.45
N VAL A 131 -7.41 1.67 -3.69
CA VAL A 131 -8.24 0.47 -3.91
C VAL A 131 -7.77 -0.27 -5.16
N ALA A 132 -7.56 0.44 -6.27
CA ALA A 132 -7.07 -0.17 -7.50
C ALA A 132 -5.72 -0.84 -7.30
N GLY A 133 -4.80 -0.16 -6.61
CA GLY A 133 -3.49 -0.71 -6.31
C GLY A 133 -3.55 -1.94 -5.41
N CYS A 134 -4.35 -1.90 -4.35
CA CYS A 134 -4.51 -3.02 -3.42
C CYS A 134 -5.13 -4.24 -4.10
N LYS A 135 -6.18 -4.06 -4.89
CA LYS A 135 -6.79 -5.15 -5.65
C LYS A 135 -5.80 -5.75 -6.65
N GLY A 136 -5.08 -4.90 -7.36
CA GLY A 136 -4.05 -5.34 -8.30
C GLY A 136 -2.92 -6.10 -7.62
N PHE A 137 -2.53 -5.69 -6.41
CA PHE A 137 -1.53 -6.38 -5.61
C PHE A 137 -1.99 -7.79 -5.24
N LEU A 138 -3.23 -7.94 -4.78
CA LEU A 138 -3.80 -9.26 -4.47
C LEU A 138 -3.87 -10.14 -5.71
N TYR A 139 -4.26 -9.58 -6.85
CA TYR A 139 -4.25 -10.29 -8.12
C TYR A 139 -2.84 -10.73 -8.52
N TYR A 140 -1.86 -9.85 -8.35
CA TYR A 140 -0.45 -10.17 -8.59
C TYR A 140 0.00 -11.36 -7.74
N LEU A 141 -0.31 -11.37 -6.44
CA LEU A 141 0.02 -12.49 -5.56
C LEU A 141 -0.66 -13.78 -5.98
N GLN A 142 -1.89 -13.69 -6.45
CA GLN A 142 -2.63 -14.84 -6.96
C GLN A 142 -1.98 -15.43 -8.22
N GLN A 143 -1.58 -14.58 -9.15
CA GLN A 143 -0.90 -15.03 -10.37
C GLN A 143 0.47 -15.62 -10.07
N LYS A 144 1.12 -15.14 -9.04
CA LYS A 144 2.40 -15.65 -8.57
C LYS A 144 2.29 -16.98 -7.80
N GLY A 145 1.08 -17.35 -7.41
CA GLY A 145 0.82 -18.59 -6.67
C GLY A 145 0.80 -18.45 -5.15
N ASP A 146 0.93 -17.22 -4.62
CA ASP A 146 0.91 -16.98 -3.18
C ASP A 146 -0.51 -16.96 -2.60
N ILE A 147 -1.50 -16.75 -3.44
CA ILE A 147 -2.92 -16.82 -3.08
C ILE A 147 -3.59 -17.85 -3.98
N SER A 148 -4.51 -18.65 -3.42
CA SER A 148 -5.26 -19.65 -4.17
C SER A 148 -6.02 -19.02 -5.34
N LYS A 149 -5.95 -19.65 -6.51
CA LYS A 149 -6.67 -19.21 -7.71
C LYS A 149 -8.19 -19.40 -7.62
N GLU A 150 -8.66 -20.14 -6.63
CA GLU A 150 -10.08 -20.32 -6.36
C GLU A 150 -10.71 -19.11 -5.67
N ILE A 151 -9.90 -18.23 -5.09
CA ILE A 151 -10.36 -17.02 -4.42
C ILE A 151 -10.72 -15.96 -5.46
N GLU A 152 -11.92 -15.43 -5.36
CA GLU A 152 -12.44 -14.41 -6.27
C GLU A 152 -12.04 -13.02 -5.74
N ILE A 153 -11.06 -12.40 -6.38
CA ILE A 153 -10.62 -11.04 -6.01
C ILE A 153 -11.59 -10.03 -6.64
N PRO A 154 -12.16 -9.10 -5.85
CA PRO A 154 -13.10 -8.11 -6.38
C PRO A 154 -12.47 -7.25 -7.48
N GLN A 155 -13.24 -6.99 -8.51
CA GLN A 155 -12.84 -6.12 -9.62
C GLN A 155 -13.04 -4.66 -9.26
#